data_d8353a361885cab982c4d800b40592df
#
_entry.id   d8353a361885cab982c4d800b40592df
#
_cell.length_a   1.000
_cell.length_b   1.000
_cell.length_c   1.000
_cell.angle_alpha   90.00
_cell.angle_beta   90.00
_cell.angle_gamma   90.00
#
_symmetry.space_group_name_H-M   'P 1'
#
loop_
_entity.id
_entity.type
_entity.pdbx_description
1 polymer ?
#
loop_
_entity_poly.entity_id
_entity_poly.type
_entity_poly.pdbx_seq_one_letter_code
_entity_poly.pdbx_strand_id
1 'polypeptide(L)'
;MASQEATSQATPQKIVVASLNPVKTGAVLEGFTRMFPGGAYQVSGVSVPSDVPDQPLSDQETLQGALNRIKNARSLEPDADFWVGVEGGVNPEGEAFQSFAWIAVESKEGRTGKARTATYYVAQETANLIGGGMELGHADDLIFGKTNSKQHSGSVGILTDDVVTRTSYYIQAVILALIPFKNTQLTFSSNKSG
;
A
#
# COMPACT_ATOMS: atom_id res chain seq x y z
N MET A 1 29.61 11.69 40.51
CA MET A 1 29.43 12.36 39.23
C MET A 1 28.82 11.35 38.26
N ALA A 2 27.52 11.44 38.04
CA ALA A 2 26.82 10.54 37.10
C ALA A 2 26.94 11.16 35.71
N SER A 3 27.64 10.46 34.81
CA SER A 3 27.73 10.82 33.41
C SER A 3 26.35 10.59 32.75
N GLN A 4 25.69 11.66 32.36
CA GLN A 4 24.52 11.58 31.47
C GLN A 4 25.04 11.15 30.07
N GLU A 5 24.81 9.90 29.71
CA GLU A 5 24.91 9.46 28.33
C GLU A 5 23.81 10.19 27.54
N ALA A 6 24.22 11.14 26.72
CA ALA A 6 23.37 11.75 25.71
C ALA A 6 23.03 10.67 24.69
N THR A 7 21.82 10.14 24.77
CA THR A 7 21.25 9.27 23.71
C THR A 7 21.16 10.13 22.44
N SER A 8 22.08 9.90 21.50
CA SER A 8 21.98 10.44 20.15
C SER A 8 20.66 9.98 19.53
N GLN A 9 19.68 10.85 19.47
CA GLN A 9 18.45 10.56 18.75
C GLN A 9 18.79 10.45 17.26
N ALA A 10 18.67 9.25 16.71
CA ALA A 10 18.88 9.01 15.29
C ALA A 10 17.92 9.91 14.49
N THR A 11 18.43 10.55 13.44
CA THR A 11 17.61 11.35 12.52
C THR A 11 16.51 10.46 11.94
N PRO A 12 15.23 10.86 11.99
CA PRO A 12 14.14 10.06 11.45
C PRO A 12 14.32 9.79 9.96
N GLN A 13 14.14 8.55 9.53
CA GLN A 13 14.10 8.19 8.12
C GLN A 13 12.83 8.75 7.49
N LYS A 14 12.97 9.41 6.34
CA LYS A 14 11.86 9.97 5.58
C LYS A 14 11.24 8.91 4.68
N ILE A 15 9.94 8.67 4.86
CA ILE A 15 9.16 7.74 4.04
C ILE A 15 8.08 8.55 3.32
N VAL A 16 8.10 8.52 2.00
CA VAL A 16 7.08 9.14 1.14
C VAL A 16 6.11 8.07 0.67
N VAL A 17 4.86 8.20 1.05
CA VAL A 17 3.77 7.35 0.55
C VAL A 17 3.10 8.05 -0.62
N ALA A 18 3.00 7.37 -1.76
CA ALA A 18 2.42 7.89 -2.99
C ALA A 18 0.88 7.92 -2.93
N SER A 19 0.35 8.50 -1.84
CA SER A 19 -1.08 8.66 -1.57
C SER A 19 -1.30 9.62 -0.41
N LEU A 20 -2.35 10.43 -0.48
CA LEU A 20 -2.82 11.26 0.64
C LEU A 20 -3.80 10.52 1.57
N ASN A 21 -4.16 9.27 1.26
CA ASN A 21 -5.10 8.50 2.07
C ASN A 21 -4.48 8.15 3.43
N PRO A 22 -5.08 8.60 4.57
CA PRO A 22 -4.53 8.38 5.91
C PRO A 22 -4.44 6.89 6.29
N VAL A 23 -5.31 6.05 5.76
CA VAL A 23 -5.26 4.59 5.94
C VAL A 23 -3.96 4.03 5.35
N LYS A 24 -3.56 4.48 4.15
CA LYS A 24 -2.34 4.03 3.48
C LYS A 24 -1.09 4.53 4.22
N THR A 25 -1.04 5.82 4.58
CA THR A 25 0.11 6.37 5.31
C THR A 25 0.26 5.77 6.70
N GLY A 26 -0.85 5.57 7.42
CA GLY A 26 -0.85 4.92 8.73
C GLY A 26 -0.40 3.45 8.66
N ALA A 27 -0.86 2.69 7.67
CA ALA A 27 -0.44 1.31 7.48
C ALA A 27 1.05 1.19 7.16
N VAL A 28 1.61 2.13 6.39
CA VAL A 28 3.05 2.18 6.10
C VAL A 28 3.85 2.47 7.35
N LEU A 29 3.48 3.51 8.13
CA LEU A 29 4.15 3.82 9.39
C LEU A 29 4.17 2.62 10.33
N GLU A 30 3.02 2.00 10.55
CA GLU A 30 2.89 0.84 11.43
C GLU A 30 3.70 -0.36 10.92
N GLY A 31 3.67 -0.64 9.61
CA GLY A 31 4.43 -1.73 9.00
C GLY A 31 5.94 -1.56 9.19
N PHE A 32 6.49 -0.35 8.96
CA PHE A 32 7.89 -0.04 9.20
C PHE A 32 8.25 -0.17 10.68
N THR A 33 7.43 0.38 11.58
CA THR A 33 7.65 0.31 13.02
C THR A 33 7.69 -1.13 13.53
N ARG A 34 6.80 -2.01 13.03
CA ARG A 34 6.79 -3.44 13.40
C ARG A 34 7.97 -4.21 12.81
N MET A 35 8.35 -3.91 11.56
CA MET A 35 9.44 -4.62 10.89
C MET A 35 10.80 -4.24 11.48
N PHE A 36 10.98 -2.98 11.86
CA PHE A 36 12.22 -2.42 12.39
C PHE A 36 11.95 -1.67 13.70
N PRO A 37 11.70 -2.39 14.80
CA PRO A 37 11.46 -1.77 16.10
C PRO A 37 12.69 -0.97 16.55
N GLY A 38 12.46 0.25 17.03
CA GLY A 38 13.51 1.18 17.42
C GLY A 38 13.95 2.16 16.33
N GLY A 39 13.47 2.01 15.09
CA GLY A 39 13.62 3.02 14.05
C GLY A 39 12.76 4.26 14.32
N ALA A 40 13.25 5.44 13.96
CA ALA A 40 12.45 6.66 13.92
C ALA A 40 12.05 6.96 12.48
N TYR A 41 10.76 7.22 12.25
CA TYR A 41 10.20 7.42 10.90
C TYR A 41 9.41 8.71 10.83
N GLN A 42 9.62 9.46 9.75
CA GLN A 42 8.77 10.58 9.35
C GLN A 42 8.05 10.18 8.05
N VAL A 43 6.75 9.90 8.15
CA VAL A 43 5.93 9.50 7.01
C VAL A 43 5.16 10.71 6.49
N SER A 44 5.25 10.94 5.19
CA SER A 44 4.44 11.94 4.48
C SER A 44 3.71 11.29 3.30
N GLY A 45 2.56 11.86 2.95
CA GLY A 45 1.81 11.44 1.76
C GLY A 45 1.95 12.46 0.64
N VAL A 46 2.01 11.98 -0.61
CA VAL A 46 1.97 12.82 -1.81
C VAL A 46 0.94 12.31 -2.80
N SER A 47 0.29 13.24 -3.50
CA SER A 47 -0.66 12.89 -4.56
C SER A 47 0.07 12.77 -5.88
N VAL A 48 0.09 11.56 -6.43
CA VAL A 48 0.69 11.27 -7.73
C VAL A 48 -0.20 10.32 -8.53
N PRO A 49 -0.17 10.36 -9.87
CA PRO A 49 -0.90 9.41 -10.70
C PRO A 49 -0.34 7.99 -10.54
N SER A 50 -1.19 7.00 -10.80
CA SER A 50 -0.80 5.58 -10.92
C SER A 50 -0.43 5.21 -12.35
N ASP A 51 -0.81 6.02 -13.32
CA ASP A 51 -0.66 5.79 -14.76
C ASP A 51 -1.26 4.44 -15.23
N VAL A 52 -2.29 3.99 -14.50
CA VAL A 52 -3.18 2.88 -14.85
C VAL A 52 -4.63 3.36 -14.66
N PRO A 53 -5.65 2.66 -15.16
CA PRO A 53 -7.05 3.02 -14.91
C PRO A 53 -7.37 3.14 -13.42
N ASP A 54 -8.38 3.96 -13.09
CA ASP A 54 -8.83 4.17 -11.71
C ASP A 54 -9.25 2.86 -11.01
N GLN A 55 -9.74 1.88 -11.79
CA GLN A 55 -9.98 0.52 -11.37
C GLN A 55 -9.09 -0.43 -12.18
N PRO A 56 -7.92 -0.85 -11.66
CA PRO A 56 -7.14 -1.92 -12.26
C PRO A 56 -7.90 -3.25 -12.22
N LEU A 57 -7.92 -3.96 -13.34
CA LEU A 57 -8.69 -5.19 -13.54
C LEU A 57 -7.81 -6.44 -13.66
N SER A 58 -6.54 -6.35 -13.28
CA SER A 58 -5.62 -7.49 -13.25
C SER A 58 -4.55 -7.33 -12.19
N ASP A 59 -3.94 -8.44 -11.81
CA ASP A 59 -2.80 -8.47 -10.89
C ASP A 59 -1.61 -7.64 -11.42
N GLN A 60 -1.31 -7.81 -12.70
CA GLN A 60 -0.19 -7.11 -13.35
C GLN A 60 -0.42 -5.60 -13.42
N GLU A 61 -1.62 -5.16 -13.80
CA GLU A 61 -1.98 -3.75 -13.89
C GLU A 61 -1.94 -3.08 -12.51
N THR A 62 -2.44 -3.76 -11.48
CA THR A 62 -2.40 -3.28 -10.09
C THR A 62 -0.97 -3.13 -9.58
N LEU A 63 -0.11 -4.13 -9.85
CA LEU A 63 1.32 -4.03 -9.51
C LEU A 63 1.98 -2.87 -10.27
N GLN A 64 1.69 -2.74 -11.57
CA GLN A 64 2.25 -1.64 -12.36
C GLN A 64 1.84 -0.27 -11.80
N GLY A 65 0.59 -0.10 -11.38
CA GLY A 65 0.12 1.11 -10.74
C GLY A 65 0.90 1.44 -9.45
N ALA A 66 1.16 0.44 -8.60
CA ALA A 66 1.97 0.63 -7.40
C ALA A 66 3.41 1.07 -7.73
N LEU A 67 4.03 0.48 -8.75
CA LEU A 67 5.39 0.83 -9.21
C LEU A 67 5.44 2.24 -9.83
N ASN A 68 4.46 2.58 -10.65
CA ASN A 68 4.36 3.92 -11.24
C ASN A 68 4.22 5.00 -10.17
N ARG A 69 3.43 4.74 -9.13
CA ARG A 69 3.31 5.65 -7.97
C ARG A 69 4.64 5.88 -7.28
N ILE A 70 5.47 4.85 -7.09
CA ILE A 70 6.83 5.01 -6.54
C ILE A 70 7.65 5.93 -7.43
N LYS A 71 7.71 5.65 -8.74
CA LYS A 71 8.46 6.44 -9.71
C LYS A 71 8.05 7.91 -9.67
N ASN A 72 6.75 8.18 -9.67
CA ASN A 72 6.19 9.53 -9.68
C ASN A 72 6.44 10.24 -8.34
N ALA A 73 6.29 9.53 -7.20
CA ALA A 73 6.59 10.08 -5.87
C ALA A 73 8.08 10.39 -5.70
N ARG A 74 8.97 9.52 -6.20
CA ARG A 74 10.41 9.75 -6.17
C ARG A 74 10.83 10.97 -7.00
N SER A 75 10.18 11.21 -8.14
CA SER A 75 10.41 12.38 -8.95
C SER A 75 9.96 13.67 -8.27
N LEU A 76 8.89 13.63 -7.48
CA LEU A 76 8.34 14.77 -6.76
C LEU A 76 9.11 15.06 -5.46
N GLU A 77 9.50 14.03 -4.72
CA GLU A 77 10.18 14.10 -3.41
C GLU A 77 11.47 13.27 -3.46
N PRO A 78 12.54 13.74 -4.13
CA PRO A 78 13.75 12.94 -4.38
C PRO A 78 14.61 12.69 -3.13
N ASP A 79 14.41 13.46 -2.06
CA ASP A 79 15.24 13.44 -0.85
C ASP A 79 14.72 12.50 0.26
N ALA A 80 13.77 11.63 -0.06
CA ALA A 80 13.31 10.62 0.90
C ALA A 80 14.28 9.43 0.99
N ASP A 81 14.20 8.69 2.09
CA ASP A 81 14.93 7.43 2.28
C ASP A 81 14.17 6.25 1.65
N PHE A 82 12.82 6.35 1.63
CA PHE A 82 11.94 5.34 1.04
C PHE A 82 10.74 5.96 0.32
N TRP A 83 10.32 5.31 -0.76
CA TRP A 83 9.06 5.59 -1.46
C TRP A 83 8.18 4.34 -1.43
N VAL A 84 6.90 4.53 -1.12
CA VAL A 84 5.94 3.44 -1.00
C VAL A 84 4.74 3.69 -1.90
N GLY A 85 4.52 2.78 -2.84
CA GLY A 85 3.32 2.72 -3.69
C GLY A 85 2.32 1.72 -3.13
N VAL A 86 1.06 2.11 -3.03
CA VAL A 86 -0.06 1.25 -2.63
C VAL A 86 -1.17 1.39 -3.65
N GLU A 87 -1.43 0.33 -4.39
CA GLU A 87 -2.49 0.30 -5.41
C GLU A 87 -3.46 -0.85 -5.13
N GLY A 88 -4.77 -0.54 -5.16
CA GLY A 88 -5.84 -1.52 -5.08
C GLY A 88 -6.29 -1.96 -6.47
N GLY A 89 -6.67 -3.21 -6.61
CA GLY A 89 -7.22 -3.74 -7.85
C GLY A 89 -8.16 -4.89 -7.61
N VAL A 90 -8.79 -5.30 -8.68
CA VAL A 90 -9.60 -6.51 -8.72
C VAL A 90 -9.15 -7.40 -9.88
N ASN A 91 -9.42 -8.68 -9.77
CA ASN A 91 -9.18 -9.63 -10.84
C ASN A 91 -10.47 -10.42 -11.10
N PRO A 92 -11.02 -10.41 -12.33
CA PRO A 92 -12.19 -11.19 -12.65
C PRO A 92 -11.88 -12.69 -12.62
N GLU A 93 -12.81 -13.47 -12.06
CA GLU A 93 -12.78 -14.93 -12.05
C GLU A 93 -14.20 -15.45 -12.33
N GLY A 94 -14.48 -15.75 -13.60
CA GLY A 94 -15.84 -16.00 -14.06
C GLY A 94 -16.74 -14.76 -13.84
N GLU A 95 -17.84 -14.93 -13.11
CA GLU A 95 -18.76 -13.84 -12.75
C GLU A 95 -18.34 -13.12 -11.45
N ALA A 96 -17.38 -13.67 -10.71
CA ALA A 96 -16.89 -13.11 -9.46
C ALA A 96 -15.68 -12.18 -9.68
N PHE A 97 -15.41 -11.30 -8.72
CA PHE A 97 -14.19 -10.49 -8.66
C PHE A 97 -13.45 -10.72 -7.37
N GLN A 98 -12.17 -11.02 -7.50
CA GLN A 98 -11.22 -11.03 -6.39
C GLN A 98 -10.69 -9.62 -6.16
N SER A 99 -10.70 -9.14 -4.91
CA SER A 99 -10.11 -7.85 -4.52
C SER A 99 -8.81 -8.07 -3.75
N PHE A 100 -7.82 -7.22 -4.01
CA PHE A 100 -6.51 -7.20 -3.38
C PHE A 100 -5.84 -5.84 -3.54
N ALA A 101 -4.66 -5.68 -2.95
CA ALA A 101 -3.79 -4.53 -3.21
C ALA A 101 -2.34 -4.97 -3.34
N TRP A 102 -1.55 -4.27 -4.16
CA TRP A 102 -0.12 -4.35 -4.19
C TRP A 102 0.51 -3.23 -3.38
N ILE A 103 1.51 -3.60 -2.61
CA ILE A 103 2.42 -2.68 -1.93
C ILE A 103 3.80 -2.87 -2.54
N ALA A 104 4.40 -1.78 -2.99
CA ALA A 104 5.77 -1.75 -3.44
C ALA A 104 6.54 -0.72 -2.61
N VAL A 105 7.81 -1.01 -2.32
CA VAL A 105 8.72 -0.16 -1.55
C VAL A 105 10.03 -0.05 -2.31
N GLU A 106 10.58 1.16 -2.41
CA GLU A 106 11.92 1.41 -2.96
C GLU A 106 12.70 2.27 -1.98
N SER A 107 13.97 1.90 -1.71
CA SER A 107 14.88 2.74 -0.93
C SER A 107 15.67 3.70 -1.81
N LYS A 108 16.31 4.67 -1.18
CA LYS A 108 17.19 5.65 -1.84
C LYS A 108 18.30 4.98 -2.66
N GLU A 109 18.82 3.86 -2.17
CA GLU A 109 19.88 3.05 -2.81
C GLU A 109 19.33 2.16 -3.96
N GLY A 110 18.03 2.21 -4.25
CA GLY A 110 17.41 1.46 -5.33
C GLY A 110 17.08 0.00 -4.97
N ARG A 111 17.16 -0.39 -3.69
CA ARG A 111 16.61 -1.69 -3.26
C ARG A 111 15.11 -1.65 -3.32
N THR A 112 14.51 -2.73 -3.83
CA THR A 112 13.06 -2.83 -3.99
C THR A 112 12.50 -4.02 -3.23
N GLY A 113 11.26 -3.88 -2.77
CA GLY A 113 10.47 -4.97 -2.23
C GLY A 113 9.01 -4.78 -2.61
N LYS A 114 8.29 -5.88 -2.74
CA LYS A 114 6.87 -5.84 -3.08
C LYS A 114 6.13 -7.01 -2.46
N ALA A 115 4.87 -6.79 -2.13
CA ALA A 115 3.97 -7.83 -1.65
C ALA A 115 2.53 -7.50 -2.00
N ARG A 116 1.71 -8.53 -2.08
CA ARG A 116 0.27 -8.44 -2.28
C ARG A 116 -0.45 -8.76 -0.98
N THR A 117 -1.56 -8.08 -0.72
CA THR A 117 -2.46 -8.45 0.39
C THR A 117 -3.06 -9.83 0.17
N ALA A 118 -3.68 -10.39 1.19
CA ALA A 118 -4.61 -11.49 1.02
C ALA A 118 -5.70 -11.09 0.00
N THR A 119 -6.34 -12.09 -0.59
CA THR A 119 -7.41 -11.92 -1.58
C THR A 119 -8.75 -12.26 -0.93
N TYR A 120 -9.80 -11.52 -1.26
CA TYR A 120 -11.18 -11.84 -0.91
C TYR A 120 -12.10 -11.59 -2.11
N TYR A 121 -13.26 -12.22 -2.13
CA TYR A 121 -14.27 -12.00 -3.14
C TYR A 121 -15.20 -10.87 -2.72
N VAL A 122 -15.53 -9.97 -3.65
CA VAL A 122 -16.53 -8.93 -3.42
C VAL A 122 -17.94 -9.50 -3.55
N ALA A 123 -18.93 -8.81 -2.99
CA ALA A 123 -20.33 -9.18 -3.15
C ALA A 123 -20.75 -9.17 -4.64
N GLN A 124 -21.69 -10.00 -5.05
CA GLN A 124 -22.14 -10.09 -6.45
C GLN A 124 -22.71 -8.77 -6.95
N GLU A 125 -23.39 -8.02 -6.08
CA GLU A 125 -23.95 -6.70 -6.39
C GLU A 125 -22.84 -5.71 -6.71
N THR A 126 -21.75 -5.72 -5.94
CA THR A 126 -20.53 -4.93 -6.18
C THR A 126 -19.84 -5.38 -7.47
N ALA A 127 -19.72 -6.70 -7.69
CA ALA A 127 -19.12 -7.27 -8.89
C ALA A 127 -19.84 -6.83 -10.17
N ASN A 128 -21.17 -6.78 -10.17
CA ASN A 128 -21.99 -6.32 -11.30
C ASN A 128 -21.70 -4.85 -11.64
N LEU A 129 -21.52 -3.98 -10.64
CA LEU A 129 -21.17 -2.58 -10.84
C LEU A 129 -19.76 -2.40 -11.38
N ILE A 130 -18.78 -3.18 -10.87
CA ILE A 130 -17.41 -3.18 -11.37
C ILE A 130 -17.37 -3.66 -12.82
N GLY A 131 -18.14 -4.72 -13.17
CA GLY A 131 -18.27 -5.19 -14.54
C GLY A 131 -18.88 -4.15 -15.48
N GLY A 132 -19.68 -3.24 -14.96
CA GLY A 132 -20.19 -2.04 -15.65
C GLY A 132 -19.23 -0.86 -15.71
N GLY A 133 -18.00 -0.99 -15.19
CA GLY A 133 -16.94 0.04 -15.25
C GLY A 133 -16.86 0.94 -14.01
N MET A 134 -17.57 0.61 -12.92
CA MET A 134 -17.49 1.39 -11.68
C MET A 134 -16.25 0.99 -10.85
N GLU A 135 -15.62 1.95 -10.19
CA GLU A 135 -14.52 1.68 -9.23
C GLU A 135 -15.08 1.05 -7.95
N LEU A 136 -14.36 0.06 -7.40
CA LEU A 136 -14.77 -0.74 -6.24
C LEU A 136 -15.28 0.11 -5.06
N GLY A 137 -14.56 1.17 -4.70
CA GLY A 137 -14.94 2.01 -3.55
C GLY A 137 -16.25 2.76 -3.78
N HIS A 138 -16.54 3.16 -5.03
CA HIS A 138 -17.80 3.80 -5.39
C HIS A 138 -18.94 2.77 -5.43
N ALA A 139 -18.68 1.55 -5.93
CA ALA A 139 -19.65 0.47 -5.94
C ALA A 139 -20.05 0.10 -4.50
N ASP A 140 -19.08 -0.03 -3.59
CA ASP A 140 -19.35 -0.31 -2.18
C ASP A 140 -20.14 0.83 -1.51
N ASP A 141 -19.76 2.09 -1.75
CA ASP A 141 -20.50 3.23 -1.22
C ASP A 141 -21.98 3.20 -1.64
N LEU A 142 -22.24 2.84 -2.90
CA LEU A 142 -23.61 2.71 -3.42
C LEU A 142 -24.37 1.54 -2.80
N ILE A 143 -23.77 0.35 -2.74
CA ILE A 143 -24.44 -0.88 -2.25
C ILE A 143 -24.70 -0.81 -0.75
N PHE A 144 -23.73 -0.30 0.03
CA PHE A 144 -23.81 -0.29 1.49
C PHE A 144 -24.30 1.03 2.08
N GLY A 145 -24.70 2.00 1.25
CA GLY A 145 -25.17 3.31 1.70
C GLY A 145 -24.11 4.09 2.49
N LYS A 146 -22.85 3.95 2.10
CA LYS A 146 -21.71 4.63 2.72
C LYS A 146 -21.28 5.85 1.89
N THR A 147 -20.36 6.63 2.44
CA THR A 147 -19.73 7.75 1.74
C THR A 147 -18.24 7.76 2.06
N ASN A 148 -17.40 7.82 1.03
CA ASN A 148 -15.94 7.81 1.17
C ASN A 148 -15.40 6.61 1.97
N SER A 149 -16.03 5.44 1.88
CA SER A 149 -15.62 4.22 2.60
C SER A 149 -14.14 3.88 2.40
N LYS A 150 -13.58 4.22 1.23
CA LYS A 150 -12.15 4.01 0.92
C LYS A 150 -11.17 4.82 1.80
N GLN A 151 -11.64 5.83 2.52
CA GLN A 151 -10.84 6.57 3.51
C GLN A 151 -10.97 6.03 4.94
N HIS A 152 -11.81 5.02 5.14
CA HIS A 152 -12.12 4.39 6.42
C HIS A 152 -11.96 2.86 6.31
N SER A 153 -13.06 2.13 6.47
CA SER A 153 -13.07 0.67 6.48
C SER A 153 -12.75 0.03 5.14
N GLY A 154 -13.14 0.69 4.03
CA GLY A 154 -13.06 0.12 2.68
C GLY A 154 -13.93 -1.14 2.56
N SER A 155 -13.90 -1.78 1.41
CA SER A 155 -14.66 -3.01 1.13
C SER A 155 -14.44 -4.10 2.17
N VAL A 156 -13.17 -4.39 2.49
CA VAL A 156 -12.83 -5.44 3.44
C VAL A 156 -13.39 -5.18 4.84
N GLY A 157 -13.36 -3.93 5.31
CA GLY A 157 -13.92 -3.58 6.61
C GLY A 157 -15.44 -3.67 6.62
N ILE A 158 -16.10 -3.19 5.57
CA ILE A 158 -17.55 -3.28 5.43
C ILE A 158 -18.01 -4.75 5.46
N LEU A 159 -17.34 -5.62 4.66
CA LEU A 159 -17.71 -7.03 4.54
C LEU A 159 -17.39 -7.88 5.79
N THR A 160 -16.55 -7.37 6.70
CA THR A 160 -16.13 -8.08 7.90
C THR A 160 -16.56 -7.40 9.20
N ASP A 161 -17.42 -6.37 9.12
CA ASP A 161 -17.78 -5.52 10.27
C ASP A 161 -16.55 -5.04 11.06
N ASP A 162 -15.52 -4.59 10.31
CA ASP A 162 -14.23 -4.12 10.80
C ASP A 162 -13.40 -5.14 11.62
N VAL A 163 -13.72 -6.44 11.58
CA VAL A 163 -12.84 -7.50 12.11
C VAL A 163 -11.49 -7.45 11.40
N VAL A 164 -11.50 -7.18 10.10
CA VAL A 164 -10.32 -6.83 9.30
C VAL A 164 -10.48 -5.40 8.81
N THR A 165 -9.83 -4.44 9.44
CA THR A 165 -9.84 -3.06 8.96
C THR A 165 -8.96 -2.92 7.72
N ARG A 166 -9.21 -1.93 6.88
CA ARG A 166 -8.36 -1.63 5.73
C ARG A 166 -6.91 -1.35 6.13
N THR A 167 -6.69 -0.73 7.29
CA THR A 167 -5.35 -0.51 7.84
C THR A 167 -4.67 -1.82 8.18
N SER A 168 -5.31 -2.71 8.97
CA SER A 168 -4.73 -4.01 9.33
C SER A 168 -4.47 -4.90 8.12
N TYR A 169 -5.33 -4.81 7.11
CA TYR A 169 -5.20 -5.51 5.83
C TYR A 169 -3.94 -5.08 5.05
N TYR A 170 -3.59 -3.79 5.06
CA TYR A 170 -2.39 -3.30 4.39
C TYR A 170 -1.12 -3.53 5.20
N ILE A 171 -1.16 -3.46 6.54
CA ILE A 171 0.03 -3.60 7.40
C ILE A 171 0.79 -4.89 7.11
N GLN A 172 0.10 -6.02 6.96
CA GLN A 172 0.76 -7.30 6.67
C GLN A 172 1.53 -7.25 5.34
N ALA A 173 0.92 -6.69 4.30
CA ALA A 173 1.58 -6.60 3.00
C ALA A 173 2.75 -5.59 3.02
N VAL A 174 2.66 -4.49 3.80
CA VAL A 174 3.81 -3.59 4.02
C VAL A 174 4.96 -4.36 4.67
N ILE A 175 4.71 -5.11 5.75
CA ILE A 175 5.74 -5.92 6.42
C ILE A 175 6.39 -6.91 5.44
N LEU A 176 5.58 -7.61 4.64
CA LEU A 176 6.09 -8.56 3.65
C LEU A 176 6.89 -7.88 2.53
N ALA A 177 6.49 -6.68 2.09
CA ALA A 177 7.26 -5.89 1.12
C ALA A 177 8.62 -5.42 1.70
N LEU A 178 8.75 -5.34 3.01
CA LEU A 178 10.00 -4.95 3.69
C LEU A 178 10.98 -6.12 3.91
N ILE A 179 10.64 -7.36 3.53
CA ILE A 179 11.53 -8.53 3.68
C ILE A 179 12.92 -8.29 3.06
N PRO A 180 13.07 -7.75 1.84
CA PRO A 180 14.40 -7.52 1.26
C PRO A 180 15.25 -6.52 2.04
N PHE A 181 14.63 -5.58 2.75
CA PHE A 181 15.31 -4.56 3.55
C PHE A 181 15.76 -5.10 4.92
N LYS A 182 15.05 -6.10 5.44
CA LYS A 182 15.41 -6.81 6.67
C LYS A 182 16.55 -7.81 6.44
N ASN A 183 16.61 -8.39 5.25
CA ASN A 183 17.54 -9.46 4.88
C ASN A 183 18.52 -8.97 3.81
N THR A 184 19.30 -7.94 4.13
CA THR A 184 20.19 -7.26 3.18
C THR A 184 21.27 -8.16 2.59
N GLN A 185 21.62 -9.26 3.27
CA GLN A 185 22.58 -10.26 2.83
C GLN A 185 22.02 -11.24 1.80
N LEU A 186 20.68 -11.28 1.61
CA LEU A 186 20.04 -12.16 0.63
C LEU A 186 19.80 -11.43 -0.69
N THR A 187 19.76 -12.20 -1.77
CA THR A 187 19.41 -11.71 -3.10
C THR A 187 17.92 -11.96 -3.36
N PHE A 188 17.21 -10.91 -3.70
CA PHE A 188 15.82 -10.98 -4.12
C PHE A 188 15.73 -10.57 -5.59
N SER A 189 14.91 -11.30 -6.37
CA SER A 189 14.75 -11.01 -7.79
C SER A 189 14.19 -9.59 -7.98
N SER A 190 15.00 -8.70 -8.54
CA SER A 190 14.49 -7.44 -9.09
C SER A 190 13.87 -7.75 -10.45
N ASN A 191 12.61 -7.40 -10.68
CA ASN A 191 12.11 -7.34 -12.05
C ASN A 191 12.88 -6.23 -12.77
N LYS A 192 13.98 -6.57 -13.43
CA LYS A 192 14.49 -5.72 -14.50
C LYS A 192 13.46 -5.87 -15.62
N SER A 193 12.62 -4.83 -15.78
CA SER A 193 11.85 -4.67 -17.00
C SER A 193 12.85 -4.59 -18.15
N GLY A 194 12.84 -5.62 -19.01
CA GLY A 194 13.56 -5.58 -20.27
C GLY A 194 12.85 -4.65 -21.23
#